data_cb6911c09ae222a7208dc5cff3d3ca9c
#
_entry.id   cb6911c09ae222a7208dc5cff3d3ca9c
#
_cell.length_a   1.000
_cell.length_b   1.000
_cell.length_c   1.000
_cell.angle_alpha   90.00
_cell.angle_beta   90.00
_cell.angle_gamma   90.00
#
_symmetry.space_group_name_H-M   'P 1'
#
loop_
_entity.id
_entity.type
_entity.pdbx_description
1 polymer ?
#
loop_
_entity_poly.entity_id
_entity_poly.type
_entity_poly.pdbx_seq_one_letter_code
_entity_poly.pdbx_strand_id
1 'polypeptide(L)' 'MANESTLSRDELNDRIAILRDNIRQLTEQAAASSGAADEARNADRIAEQSEELERLIKQREALGKR' A
#
# COMPACT_ATOMS: atom_id res chain seq x y z
N MET A 1 -20.44 -2.17 15.72
CA MET A 1 -20.11 -1.44 14.55
C MET A 1 -18.66 -1.63 14.14
N ALA A 2 -18.48 -2.27 13.05
CA ALA A 2 -17.12 -2.50 12.56
C ALA A 2 -16.59 -1.25 11.91
N ASN A 3 -15.32 -1.01 12.07
CA ASN A 3 -14.68 0.07 11.34
C ASN A 3 -13.27 -0.36 11.01
N GLU A 4 -12.68 0.38 10.11
CA GLU A 4 -11.38 0.01 9.57
C GLU A 4 -10.29 0.04 10.61
N SER A 5 -10.47 0.85 11.63
CA SER A 5 -9.43 1.00 12.64
C SER A 5 -9.33 -0.19 13.58
N THR A 6 -10.25 -1.14 13.46
CA THR A 6 -10.22 -2.31 14.34
C THR A 6 -9.71 -3.56 13.67
N LEU A 7 -9.00 -3.42 12.56
CA LEU A 7 -8.40 -4.58 11.91
C LEU A 7 -7.44 -5.26 12.87
N SER A 8 -7.47 -6.59 12.87
CA SER A 8 -6.53 -7.35 13.68
C SER A 8 -5.13 -7.24 13.10
N ARG A 9 -4.14 -7.63 13.90
CA ARG A 9 -2.76 -7.62 13.43
C ARG A 9 -2.58 -8.51 12.21
N ASP A 10 -3.21 -9.69 12.22
CA ASP A 10 -3.09 -10.59 11.09
C ASP A 10 -3.68 -9.99 9.83
N GLU A 11 -4.83 -9.33 9.96
CA GLU A 11 -5.43 -8.66 8.82
C GLU A 11 -4.56 -7.51 8.32
N LEU A 12 -3.98 -6.76 9.24
CA LEU A 12 -3.07 -5.69 8.85
C LEU A 12 -1.86 -6.24 8.12
N ASN A 13 -1.29 -7.32 8.61
CA ASN A 13 -0.14 -7.94 7.96
C ASN A 13 -0.50 -8.40 6.54
N ASP A 14 -1.67 -9.00 6.38
CA ASP A 14 -2.10 -9.44 5.07
C ASP A 14 -2.26 -8.27 4.11
N ARG A 15 -2.90 -7.20 4.56
CA ARG A 15 -3.10 -6.03 3.71
C ARG A 15 -1.80 -5.36 3.36
N ILE A 16 -0.88 -5.28 4.34
CA ILE A 16 0.42 -4.70 4.09
C ILE A 16 1.17 -5.50 3.04
N ALA A 17 1.12 -6.83 3.13
CA ALA A 17 1.80 -7.67 2.15
C ALA A 17 1.21 -7.47 0.75
N ILE A 18 -0.12 -7.40 0.66
CA ILE A 18 -0.78 -7.18 -0.62
C ILE A 18 -0.39 -5.83 -1.22
N LEU A 19 -0.39 -4.78 -0.40
CA LEU A 19 -0.02 -3.46 -0.89
C LEU A 19 1.42 -3.40 -1.35
N ARG A 20 2.32 -4.03 -0.60
CA ARG A 20 3.73 -4.08 -1.00
C ARG A 20 3.89 -4.77 -2.34
N ASP A 21 3.19 -5.86 -2.54
CA ASP A 21 3.25 -6.58 -3.79
C ASP A 21 2.69 -5.74 -4.93
N ASN A 22 1.56 -5.08 -4.69
CA ASN A 22 0.96 -4.21 -5.70
C ASN A 22 1.89 -3.07 -6.08
N ILE A 23 2.52 -2.45 -5.10
CA ILE A 23 3.45 -1.35 -5.37
C ILE A 23 4.62 -1.85 -6.19
N ARG A 24 5.14 -3.02 -5.87
CA ARG A 24 6.25 -3.57 -6.64
C ARG A 24 5.85 -3.83 -8.08
N GLN A 25 4.66 -4.41 -8.28
CA GLN A 25 4.18 -4.66 -9.64
C GLN A 25 3.98 -3.37 -10.41
N LEU A 26 3.41 -2.36 -9.76
CA LEU A 26 3.23 -1.07 -10.41
C LEU A 26 4.57 -0.44 -10.77
N THR A 27 5.54 -0.57 -9.88
CA THR A 27 6.87 -0.04 -10.14
C THR A 27 7.51 -0.75 -11.32
N GLU A 28 7.35 -2.06 -11.40
CA GLU A 28 7.90 -2.80 -12.53
C GLU A 28 7.19 -2.44 -13.83
N GLN A 29 5.89 -2.24 -13.78
CA GLN A 29 5.16 -1.81 -14.96
C GLN A 29 5.59 -0.43 -15.42
N ALA A 30 5.81 0.47 -14.46
CA ALA A 30 6.27 1.82 -14.80
C ALA A 30 7.63 1.77 -15.45
N ALA A 31 8.51 0.91 -14.98
CA ALA A 31 9.85 0.79 -15.55
C ALA A 31 9.80 0.22 -16.96
N ALA A 32 8.83 -0.65 -17.24
CA ALA A 32 8.69 -1.25 -18.57
C ALA A 32 7.96 -0.32 -19.54
N SER A 33 7.22 0.65 -19.02
CA SER A 33 6.43 1.56 -19.84
C SER A 33 7.28 2.71 -20.32
N SER A 34 7.10 3.11 -21.57
CA SER A 34 7.88 4.22 -22.12
C SER A 34 7.02 5.44 -22.44
N GLY A 35 5.73 5.40 -22.12
CA GLY A 35 4.85 6.52 -22.39
C GLY A 35 4.72 7.45 -21.22
N ALA A 36 4.86 8.76 -21.45
CA ALA A 36 4.77 9.75 -20.39
C ALA A 36 3.42 9.70 -19.67
N ALA A 37 2.34 9.50 -20.41
CA ALA A 37 1.00 9.44 -19.81
C ALA A 37 0.89 8.25 -18.87
N ASP A 38 1.45 7.10 -19.28
CA ASP A 38 1.40 5.91 -18.45
C ASP A 38 2.25 6.08 -17.21
N GLU A 39 3.38 6.76 -17.33
CA GLU A 39 4.24 7.03 -16.19
C GLU A 39 3.51 7.86 -15.14
N ALA A 40 2.78 8.88 -15.58
CA ALA A 40 2.05 9.73 -14.65
C ALA A 40 0.98 8.93 -13.91
N ARG A 41 0.23 8.09 -14.61
CA ARG A 41 -0.79 7.27 -13.98
C ARG A 41 -0.20 6.31 -12.97
N ASN A 42 0.89 5.67 -13.36
CA ASN A 42 1.53 4.71 -12.48
C ASN A 42 2.09 5.40 -11.25
N ALA A 43 2.66 6.60 -11.41
CA ALA A 43 3.17 7.35 -10.28
C ALA A 43 2.05 7.70 -9.30
N ASP A 44 0.89 8.10 -9.81
CA ASP A 44 -0.25 8.42 -8.95
C ASP A 44 -0.71 7.18 -8.17
N ARG A 45 -0.79 6.05 -8.83
CA ARG A 45 -1.21 4.82 -8.17
C ARG A 45 -0.20 4.38 -7.12
N ILE A 46 1.07 4.48 -7.45
CA ILE A 46 2.12 4.12 -6.51
C ILE A 46 2.05 5.02 -5.29
N ALA A 47 1.83 6.32 -5.50
CA ALA A 47 1.73 7.26 -4.39
C ALA A 47 0.54 6.94 -3.49
N GLU A 48 -0.63 6.68 -4.09
CA GLU A 48 -1.81 6.36 -3.32
C GLU A 48 -1.63 5.10 -2.50
N GLN A 49 -1.07 4.06 -3.12
CA GLN A 49 -0.87 2.80 -2.42
C GLN A 49 0.21 2.92 -1.35
N SER A 50 1.22 3.73 -1.61
CA SER A 50 2.26 3.95 -0.61
C SER A 50 1.72 4.66 0.62
N GLU A 51 0.82 5.62 0.44
CA GLU A 51 0.19 6.29 1.56
C GLU A 51 -0.67 5.33 2.37
N GLU A 52 -1.43 4.49 1.68
CA GLU A 52 -2.24 3.49 2.35
C GLU A 52 -1.36 2.52 3.13
N LEU A 53 -0.27 2.10 2.53
CA LEU A 53 0.67 1.20 3.19
C LEU A 53 1.21 1.81 4.47
N GLU A 54 1.58 3.09 4.42
CA GLU A 54 2.10 3.76 5.61
C GLU A 54 1.06 3.83 6.72
N ARG A 55 -0.20 4.09 6.36
CA ARG A 55 -1.25 4.12 7.36
C ARG A 55 -1.40 2.77 8.04
N LEU A 56 -1.37 1.71 7.26
CA LEU A 56 -1.52 0.37 7.84
C LEU A 56 -0.34 -0.01 8.70
N ILE A 57 0.87 0.37 8.27
CA ILE A 57 2.06 0.11 9.07
C ILE A 57 1.97 0.83 10.41
N LYS A 58 1.51 2.08 10.40
CA LYS A 58 1.35 2.82 11.64
C LYS A 58 0.32 2.19 12.55
N GLN A 59 -0.77 1.71 11.99
CA GLN A 59 -1.77 1.00 12.79
C GLN A 59 -1.17 -0.24 13.42
N ARG A 60 -0.39 -0.99 12.66
CA ARG A 60 0.24 -2.19 13.18
C ARG A 60 1.21 -1.86 14.31
N GLU A 61 1.98 -0.79 14.13
CA GLU A 61 2.91 -0.37 15.17
C GLU A 61 2.18 0.05 16.44
N ALA A 62 1.05 0.73 16.27
CA ALA A 62 0.26 1.13 17.42
C ALA A 62 -0.24 -0.07 18.21
N LEU A 63 -0.61 -1.14 17.51
CA LEU A 63 -1.02 -2.36 18.18
C LEU A 63 0.14 -2.97 18.96
N GLY A 64 1.33 -2.90 18.40
CA GLY A 64 2.49 -3.49 19.05
C GLY A 64 3.00 -2.73 20.25
N LYS A 65 2.60 -1.47 20.39
CA LYS A 65 3.09 -0.64 21.49
C LYS A 65 2.24 -0.70 22.73
N ARG A 66 1.25 -1.54 22.78
CA ARG A 66 0.32 -1.61 23.90
C ARG A 66 0.88 -2.34 25.12
#